data_d0baf0ccc87b57c014223b907e04e2ab
#
_entry.id   d0baf0ccc87b57c014223b907e04e2ab
#
_cell.length_a   1.000
_cell.length_b   1.000
_cell.length_c   1.000
_cell.angle_alpha   90.00
_cell.angle_beta   90.00
_cell.angle_gamma   90.00
#
_symmetry.space_group_name_H-M   'P 1'
#
loop_
_entity.id
_entity.type
_entity.pdbx_description
1 polymer ?
#
loop_
_entity_poly.entity_id
_entity_poly.type
_entity_poly.pdbx_seq_one_letter_code
_entity_poly.pdbx_strand_id
1 'polypeptide(L)'
;MSNKILAICLDCGDTLIDEATEVKDDRAVSLRAQLIPGADSLIRQLKARGYPLALVADGPVETFVNNLGPYDLLDVFDVRSISENLGVEKPHPRMFSDAVEKLGIAPENYGKVVMVGNNLERDVWGANRFGLISVWIDWAPRRSKIPAHEGEQPRFTIKTPLALLDILDRLEQNL
;
A
#
# COMPACT_ATOMS: atom_id res chain seq x y z
N MET A 1 6.07 -7.25 -23.29
CA MET A 1 6.43 -5.83 -23.16
C MET A 1 6.72 -5.58 -21.67
N SER A 2 7.71 -4.77 -21.32
CA SER A 2 7.94 -4.41 -19.92
C SER A 2 6.88 -3.41 -19.46
N ASN A 3 6.42 -3.54 -18.21
CA ASN A 3 5.49 -2.57 -17.62
C ASN A 3 6.12 -1.17 -17.55
N LYS A 4 5.33 -0.13 -17.79
CA LYS A 4 5.75 1.27 -17.62
C LYS A 4 5.70 1.67 -16.14
N ILE A 5 4.75 1.14 -15.38
CA ILE A 5 4.74 1.19 -13.93
C ILE A 5 5.74 0.16 -13.41
N LEU A 6 6.68 0.60 -12.59
CA LEU A 6 7.82 -0.20 -12.15
C LEU A 6 7.56 -1.01 -10.88
N ALA A 7 6.67 -0.53 -10.00
CA ALA A 7 6.29 -1.24 -8.78
C ALA A 7 4.97 -0.71 -8.20
N ILE A 8 4.37 -1.54 -7.35
CA ILE A 8 3.18 -1.19 -6.57
C ILE A 8 3.52 -1.34 -5.09
N CYS A 9 3.42 -0.25 -4.34
CA CYS A 9 3.49 -0.21 -2.89
C CYS A 9 2.06 -0.24 -2.33
N LEU A 10 1.82 -1.11 -1.37
CA LEU A 10 0.51 -1.28 -0.73
C LEU A 10 0.65 -1.08 0.78
N ASP A 11 -0.22 -0.28 1.37
CA ASP A 11 -0.50 -0.33 2.79
C ASP A 11 -1.30 -1.60 3.12
N CYS A 12 -1.49 -1.90 4.42
CA CYS A 12 -2.20 -3.11 4.86
C CYS A 12 -3.57 -2.81 5.44
N GLY A 13 -3.63 -2.05 6.54
CA GLY A 13 -4.86 -1.76 7.26
C GLY A 13 -5.85 -0.96 6.43
N ASP A 14 -7.12 -1.37 6.37
CA ASP A 14 -8.16 -0.75 5.55
C ASP A 14 -7.80 -0.54 4.07
N THR A 15 -6.74 -1.22 3.63
CA THR A 15 -6.27 -1.29 2.24
C THR A 15 -6.36 -2.72 1.71
N LEU A 16 -5.89 -3.68 2.48
CA LEU A 16 -5.93 -5.12 2.21
C LEU A 16 -6.76 -5.88 3.24
N ILE A 17 -6.63 -5.53 4.51
CA ILE A 17 -7.40 -6.09 5.61
C ILE A 17 -8.43 -5.08 6.13
N ASP A 18 -9.58 -5.56 6.56
CA ASP A 18 -10.58 -4.77 7.28
C ASP A 18 -10.20 -4.68 8.76
N GLU A 19 -9.63 -3.54 9.18
CA GLU A 19 -9.26 -3.31 10.59
C GLU A 19 -10.43 -3.38 11.56
N ALA A 20 -11.69 -3.22 11.10
CA ALA A 20 -12.86 -3.40 11.96
C ALA A 20 -13.03 -4.86 12.41
N THR A 21 -12.40 -5.81 11.72
CA THR A 21 -12.42 -7.24 12.03
C THR A 21 -11.23 -7.71 12.84
N GLU A 22 -10.27 -6.83 13.14
CA GLU A 22 -9.06 -7.18 13.87
C GLU A 22 -9.39 -7.66 15.30
N VAL A 23 -8.74 -8.75 15.68
CA VAL A 23 -8.64 -9.20 17.06
C VAL A 23 -7.21 -8.94 17.52
N LYS A 24 -7.02 -8.10 18.53
CA LYS A 24 -5.70 -7.71 19.05
C LYS A 24 -5.42 -8.31 20.41
N ASP A 25 -4.15 -8.54 20.69
CA ASP A 25 -3.65 -8.88 22.03
C ASP A 25 -3.42 -7.63 22.89
N ASP A 26 -2.97 -7.83 24.13
CA ASP A 26 -2.68 -6.75 25.08
C ASP A 26 -1.52 -5.83 24.66
N ARG A 27 -0.69 -6.26 23.67
CA ARG A 27 0.39 -5.48 23.08
C ARG A 27 -0.05 -4.68 21.85
N ALA A 28 -1.37 -4.69 21.54
CA ALA A 28 -1.95 -4.12 20.32
C ALA A 28 -1.49 -4.81 19.01
N VAL A 29 -0.93 -6.01 19.08
CA VAL A 29 -0.60 -6.84 17.93
C VAL A 29 -1.89 -7.48 17.42
N SER A 30 -2.17 -7.35 16.12
CA SER A 30 -3.29 -8.06 15.51
C SER A 30 -2.99 -9.55 15.42
N LEU A 31 -3.87 -10.36 15.98
CA LEU A 31 -3.79 -11.82 15.95
C LEU A 31 -4.48 -12.40 14.72
N ARG A 32 -5.44 -11.68 14.17
CA ARG A 32 -6.16 -12.02 12.95
C ARG A 32 -7.01 -10.84 12.46
N ALA A 33 -7.25 -10.79 11.17
CA ALA A 33 -8.23 -9.91 10.51
C ALA A 33 -8.78 -10.59 9.25
N GLN A 34 -9.91 -10.09 8.76
CA GLN A 34 -10.45 -10.50 7.46
C GLN A 34 -9.87 -9.63 6.35
N LEU A 35 -9.68 -10.22 5.18
CA LEU A 35 -9.34 -9.45 3.98
C LEU A 35 -10.53 -8.60 3.54
N ILE A 36 -10.24 -7.41 3.04
CA ILE A 36 -11.22 -6.63 2.28
C ILE A 36 -11.60 -7.42 1.02
N PRO A 37 -12.90 -7.49 0.65
CA PRO A 37 -13.33 -8.20 -0.55
C PRO A 37 -12.55 -7.77 -1.79
N GLY A 38 -11.92 -8.72 -2.46
CA GLY A 38 -11.10 -8.51 -3.65
C GLY A 38 -9.62 -8.27 -3.39
N ALA A 39 -9.14 -8.11 -2.14
CA ALA A 39 -7.73 -7.87 -1.85
C ALA A 39 -6.83 -9.04 -2.26
N ASP A 40 -7.22 -10.29 -1.97
CA ASP A 40 -6.48 -11.48 -2.40
C ASP A 40 -6.38 -11.55 -3.92
N SER A 41 -7.51 -11.39 -4.60
CA SER A 41 -7.57 -11.40 -6.06
C SER A 41 -6.70 -10.28 -6.67
N LEU A 42 -6.72 -9.08 -6.08
CA LEU A 42 -5.86 -7.98 -6.52
C LEU A 42 -4.38 -8.36 -6.45
N ILE A 43 -3.90 -8.80 -5.29
CA ILE A 43 -2.47 -9.12 -5.09
C ILE A 43 -2.00 -10.17 -6.08
N ARG A 44 -2.79 -11.25 -6.27
CA ARG A 44 -2.45 -12.32 -7.21
C ARG A 44 -2.44 -11.83 -8.66
N GLN A 45 -3.40 -10.98 -9.05
CA GLN A 45 -3.43 -10.40 -10.39
C GLN A 45 -2.26 -9.44 -10.64
N LEU A 46 -1.86 -8.64 -9.65
CA LEU A 46 -0.69 -7.76 -9.76
C LEU A 46 0.59 -8.58 -10.00
N LYS A 47 0.79 -9.65 -9.26
CA LYS A 47 1.94 -10.58 -9.50
C LYS A 47 1.86 -11.25 -10.85
N ALA A 48 0.69 -11.73 -11.27
CA ALA A 48 0.51 -12.35 -12.58
C ALA A 48 0.78 -11.38 -13.74
N ARG A 49 0.54 -10.08 -13.54
CA ARG A 49 0.91 -9.01 -14.48
C ARG A 49 2.40 -8.63 -14.42
N GLY A 50 3.19 -9.25 -13.51
CA GLY A 50 4.63 -9.05 -13.40
C GLY A 50 5.05 -7.80 -12.61
N TYR A 51 4.16 -7.19 -11.82
CA TYR A 51 4.52 -6.06 -10.98
C TYR A 51 5.32 -6.51 -9.75
N PRO A 52 6.48 -5.90 -9.47
CA PRO A 52 7.11 -5.95 -8.15
C PRO A 52 6.20 -5.32 -7.11
N LEU A 53 6.06 -5.98 -5.94
CA LEU A 53 5.17 -5.54 -4.86
C LEU A 53 5.96 -5.22 -3.60
N ALA A 54 5.67 -4.07 -2.98
CA ALA A 54 6.15 -3.73 -1.65
C ALA A 54 4.98 -3.55 -0.67
N LEU A 55 5.10 -4.14 0.51
CA LEU A 55 4.26 -3.82 1.66
C LEU A 55 4.90 -2.63 2.38
N VAL A 56 4.20 -1.50 2.48
CA VAL A 56 4.65 -0.28 3.17
C VAL A 56 3.65 0.04 4.28
N ALA A 57 3.90 -0.46 5.48
CA ALA A 57 2.88 -0.50 6.52
C ALA A 57 3.41 -0.09 7.90
N ASP A 58 2.55 0.58 8.68
CA ASP A 58 2.83 0.98 10.05
C ASP A 58 2.29 -0.06 11.03
N GLY A 59 3.14 -0.52 11.92
CA GLY A 59 2.79 -1.46 12.99
C GLY A 59 3.86 -2.53 13.25
N PRO A 60 3.56 -3.45 14.18
CA PRO A 60 4.42 -4.59 14.49
C PRO A 60 4.50 -5.59 13.32
N VAL A 61 5.68 -6.15 13.08
CA VAL A 61 5.89 -7.19 12.05
C VAL A 61 4.96 -8.38 12.26
N GLU A 62 4.77 -8.78 13.51
CA GLU A 62 3.91 -9.90 13.89
C GLU A 62 2.44 -9.71 13.42
N THR A 63 1.95 -8.47 13.40
CA THR A 63 0.62 -8.12 12.88
C THR A 63 0.46 -8.56 11.42
N PHE A 64 1.45 -8.30 10.58
CA PHE A 64 1.37 -8.62 9.14
C PHE A 64 1.55 -10.12 8.89
N VAL A 65 2.38 -10.79 9.69
CA VAL A 65 2.49 -12.26 9.67
C VAL A 65 1.14 -12.90 9.99
N ASN A 66 0.48 -12.43 11.04
CA ASN A 66 -0.80 -12.99 11.49
C ASN A 66 -1.96 -12.69 10.53
N ASN A 67 -1.96 -11.51 9.90
CA ASN A 67 -3.07 -11.07 9.05
C ASN A 67 -2.94 -11.51 7.59
N LEU A 68 -1.74 -11.63 7.05
CA LEU A 68 -1.51 -11.97 5.64
C LEU A 68 -1.01 -13.41 5.44
N GLY A 69 -0.30 -13.97 6.44
CA GLY A 69 0.23 -15.33 6.37
C GLY A 69 -0.84 -16.40 6.14
N PRO A 70 -1.98 -16.42 6.88
CA PRO A 70 -3.03 -17.41 6.69
C PRO A 70 -3.68 -17.43 5.30
N TYR A 71 -3.48 -16.37 4.52
CA TYR A 71 -3.97 -16.25 3.14
C TYR A 71 -2.88 -16.50 2.09
N ASP A 72 -1.65 -16.89 2.51
CA ASP A 72 -0.47 -17.02 1.64
C ASP A 72 -0.14 -15.73 0.86
N LEU A 73 -0.41 -14.56 1.47
CA LEU A 73 -0.20 -13.25 0.85
C LEU A 73 1.07 -12.55 1.31
N LEU A 74 1.60 -12.89 2.49
CA LEU A 74 2.78 -12.19 3.02
C LEU A 74 4.01 -12.38 2.13
N ASP A 75 4.23 -13.60 1.63
CA ASP A 75 5.38 -13.96 0.80
C ASP A 75 5.22 -13.59 -0.68
N VAL A 76 4.06 -13.04 -1.06
CA VAL A 76 3.85 -12.48 -2.40
C VAL A 76 4.55 -11.14 -2.56
N PHE A 77 4.78 -10.41 -1.46
CA PHE A 77 5.51 -9.15 -1.47
C PHE A 77 7.01 -9.38 -1.62
N ASP A 78 7.62 -8.75 -2.62
CA ASP A 78 9.06 -8.79 -2.87
C ASP A 78 9.84 -8.01 -1.80
N VAL A 79 9.21 -6.96 -1.26
CA VAL A 79 9.78 -6.08 -0.22
C VAL A 79 8.74 -5.80 0.87
N ARG A 80 9.22 -5.68 2.12
CA ARG A 80 8.41 -5.31 3.28
C ARG A 80 9.10 -4.18 4.02
N SER A 81 8.56 -2.97 3.91
CA SER A 81 8.97 -1.77 4.63
C SER A 81 8.00 -1.52 5.78
N ILE A 82 8.33 -2.05 6.94
CA ILE A 82 7.47 -2.05 8.13
C ILE A 82 8.06 -1.09 9.17
N SER A 83 7.22 -0.26 9.76
CA SER A 83 7.63 0.81 10.68
C SER A 83 8.39 0.30 11.91
N GLU A 84 8.03 -0.86 12.45
CA GLU A 84 8.76 -1.47 13.58
C GLU A 84 10.25 -1.68 13.25
N ASN A 85 10.57 -2.15 12.04
CA ASN A 85 11.95 -2.38 11.60
C ASN A 85 12.70 -1.08 11.29
N LEU A 86 11.97 -0.04 10.87
CA LEU A 86 12.56 1.22 10.42
C LEU A 86 12.66 2.27 11.52
N GLY A 87 11.90 2.10 12.62
CA GLY A 87 11.85 3.05 13.74
C GLY A 87 11.12 4.35 13.39
N VAL A 88 10.37 4.41 12.30
CA VAL A 88 9.59 5.56 11.84
C VAL A 88 8.30 5.07 11.20
N GLU A 89 7.25 5.92 11.20
CA GLU A 89 5.96 5.65 10.55
C GLU A 89 5.74 6.57 9.34
N LYS A 90 4.83 6.21 8.44
CA LYS A 90 4.32 7.12 7.41
C LYS A 90 3.70 8.36 8.06
N PRO A 91 3.91 9.56 7.52
CA PRO A 91 4.46 9.88 6.20
C PRO A 91 5.98 10.13 6.17
N HIS A 92 6.75 9.60 7.12
CA HIS A 92 8.21 9.77 7.11
C HIS A 92 8.80 9.21 5.81
N PRO A 93 9.67 9.96 5.08
CA PRO A 93 10.16 9.57 3.76
C PRO A 93 10.93 8.24 3.76
N ARG A 94 11.55 7.85 4.88
CA ARG A 94 12.27 6.59 5.03
C ARG A 94 11.39 5.36 4.80
N MET A 95 10.07 5.45 5.07
CA MET A 95 9.14 4.35 4.81
C MET A 95 9.03 4.05 3.31
N PHE A 96 9.07 5.08 2.48
CA PHE A 96 8.97 4.97 1.03
C PHE A 96 10.33 4.69 0.38
N SER A 97 11.42 5.36 0.85
CA SER A 97 12.76 5.14 0.31
C SER A 97 13.22 3.70 0.53
N ASP A 98 12.99 3.12 1.71
CA ASP A 98 13.34 1.72 2.00
C ASP A 98 12.68 0.75 0.99
N ALA A 99 11.42 0.99 0.63
CA ALA A 99 10.71 0.16 -0.34
C ALA A 99 11.30 0.28 -1.75
N VAL A 100 11.46 1.49 -2.27
CA VAL A 100 11.92 1.70 -3.66
C VAL A 100 13.39 1.34 -3.84
N GLU A 101 14.24 1.59 -2.83
CA GLU A 101 15.66 1.23 -2.84
C GLU A 101 15.85 -0.30 -2.86
N LYS A 102 15.11 -1.04 -2.01
CA LYS A 102 15.13 -2.51 -2.01
C LYS A 102 14.59 -3.12 -3.31
N LEU A 103 13.70 -2.42 -4.00
CA LEU A 103 13.22 -2.80 -5.33
C LEU A 103 14.19 -2.38 -6.46
N GLY A 104 15.29 -1.69 -6.14
CA GLY A 104 16.28 -1.25 -7.12
C GLY A 104 15.79 -0.11 -8.02
N ILE A 105 14.82 0.70 -7.56
CA ILE A 105 14.23 1.79 -8.33
C ILE A 105 14.99 3.10 -8.06
N ALA A 106 15.56 3.67 -9.11
CA ALA A 106 16.31 4.92 -9.04
C ALA A 106 15.37 6.16 -8.90
N PRO A 107 15.83 7.26 -8.27
CA PRO A 107 15.01 8.43 -7.97
C PRO A 107 14.27 9.04 -9.17
N GLU A 108 14.88 9.06 -10.33
CA GLU A 108 14.27 9.57 -11.58
C GLU A 108 13.05 8.76 -12.04
N ASN A 109 12.83 7.58 -11.46
CA ASN A 109 11.72 6.69 -11.76
C ASN A 109 10.64 6.63 -10.68
N TYR A 110 10.72 7.44 -9.62
CA TYR A 110 9.72 7.42 -8.54
C TYR A 110 8.31 7.74 -9.06
N GLY A 111 8.17 8.61 -10.06
CA GLY A 111 6.91 8.89 -10.75
C GLY A 111 6.31 7.72 -11.55
N LYS A 112 6.95 6.55 -11.54
CA LYS A 112 6.46 5.29 -12.12
C LYS A 112 6.16 4.22 -11.04
N VAL A 113 6.13 4.62 -9.78
CA VAL A 113 5.77 3.75 -8.66
C VAL A 113 4.42 4.20 -8.10
N VAL A 114 3.52 3.26 -7.91
CA VAL A 114 2.20 3.53 -7.31
C VAL A 114 2.24 3.20 -5.82
N MET A 115 1.74 4.11 -4.98
CA MET A 115 1.44 3.85 -3.57
C MET A 115 -0.07 3.87 -3.34
N VAL A 116 -0.60 2.78 -2.81
CA VAL A 116 -2.02 2.63 -2.47
C VAL A 116 -2.18 2.56 -0.96
N GLY A 117 -3.05 3.38 -0.42
CA GLY A 117 -3.36 3.35 1.01
C GLY A 117 -4.67 4.07 1.35
N ASN A 118 -5.15 3.87 2.56
CA ASN A 118 -6.44 4.38 3.02
C ASN A 118 -6.35 5.73 3.75
N ASN A 119 -5.15 6.16 4.14
CA ASN A 119 -4.94 7.32 4.99
C ASN A 119 -4.38 8.50 4.21
N LEU A 120 -5.14 9.60 4.14
CA LEU A 120 -4.76 10.81 3.38
C LEU A 120 -3.48 11.44 3.93
N GLU A 121 -3.34 11.54 5.27
CA GLU A 121 -2.18 12.14 5.94
C GLU A 121 -0.91 11.27 5.81
N ARG A 122 -1.05 9.95 5.92
CA ARG A 122 0.09 9.03 5.99
C ARG A 122 0.50 8.53 4.61
N ASP A 123 -0.45 7.91 3.88
CA ASP A 123 -0.17 7.24 2.62
C ASP A 123 -0.12 8.24 1.46
N VAL A 124 -1.17 9.05 1.32
CA VAL A 124 -1.32 9.95 0.17
C VAL A 124 -0.33 11.09 0.25
N TRP A 125 -0.30 11.82 1.37
CA TRP A 125 0.67 12.91 1.55
C TRP A 125 2.12 12.41 1.51
N GLY A 126 2.41 11.30 2.17
CA GLY A 126 3.74 10.70 2.12
C GLY A 126 4.17 10.36 0.70
N ALA A 127 3.29 9.68 -0.07
CA ALA A 127 3.55 9.33 -1.47
C ALA A 127 3.75 10.58 -2.35
N ASN A 128 2.87 11.59 -2.22
CA ASN A 128 2.96 12.83 -2.99
C ASN A 128 4.29 13.56 -2.74
N ARG A 129 4.69 13.70 -1.45
CA ARG A 129 5.97 14.34 -1.10
C ARG A 129 7.19 13.56 -1.59
N PHE A 130 7.08 12.26 -1.64
CA PHE A 130 8.17 11.38 -2.08
C PHE A 130 8.25 11.27 -3.61
N GLY A 131 7.23 11.75 -4.34
CA GLY A 131 7.17 11.73 -5.80
C GLY A 131 6.58 10.47 -6.40
N LEU A 132 5.86 9.67 -5.61
CA LEU A 132 5.13 8.49 -6.07
C LEU A 132 3.74 8.88 -6.62
N ILE A 133 3.14 7.97 -7.37
CA ILE A 133 1.74 8.08 -7.80
C ILE A 133 0.85 7.64 -6.63
N SER A 134 0.14 8.57 -6.01
CA SER A 134 -0.77 8.26 -4.90
C SER A 134 -2.13 7.77 -5.38
N VAL A 135 -2.57 6.65 -4.83
CA VAL A 135 -3.92 6.10 -5.00
C VAL A 135 -4.56 5.95 -3.63
N TRP A 136 -5.61 6.69 -3.38
CA TRP A 136 -6.37 6.59 -2.15
C TRP A 136 -7.49 5.56 -2.27
N ILE A 137 -7.51 4.57 -1.36
CA ILE A 137 -8.62 3.64 -1.24
C ILE A 137 -9.60 4.15 -0.15
N ASP A 138 -10.74 4.66 -0.58
CA ASP A 138 -11.82 5.15 0.29
C ASP A 138 -12.73 3.97 0.68
N TRP A 139 -12.18 3.05 1.47
CA TRP A 139 -12.89 1.86 1.98
C TRP A 139 -13.54 2.12 3.34
N ALA A 140 -12.72 2.36 4.37
CA ALA A 140 -13.17 2.41 5.75
C ALA A 140 -13.86 3.74 6.10
N PRO A 141 -15.01 3.70 6.82
CA PRO A 141 -15.71 4.94 7.21
C PRO A 141 -15.01 5.72 8.33
N ARG A 142 -14.10 5.10 9.07
CA ARG A 142 -13.46 5.67 10.27
C ARG A 142 -12.32 6.65 10.01
N ARG A 143 -11.84 6.75 8.77
CA ARG A 143 -10.79 7.70 8.38
C ARG A 143 -11.39 8.98 7.79
N SER A 144 -10.64 10.09 7.87
CA SER A 144 -11.04 11.31 7.18
C SER A 144 -11.24 11.07 5.69
N LYS A 145 -12.31 11.63 5.15
CA LYS A 145 -12.65 11.57 3.72
C LYS A 145 -12.32 12.87 3.00
N ILE A 146 -11.83 13.85 3.74
CA ILE A 146 -11.55 15.19 3.22
C ILE A 146 -10.08 15.47 3.47
N PRO A 147 -9.28 15.75 2.41
CA PRO A 147 -7.91 16.22 2.55
C PRO A 147 -7.84 17.48 3.42
N ALA A 148 -6.94 17.52 4.40
CA ALA A 148 -6.75 18.68 5.26
C ALA A 148 -5.97 19.81 4.56
N HIS A 149 -5.18 19.47 3.55
CA HIS A 149 -4.41 20.41 2.73
C HIS A 149 -4.12 19.81 1.34
N GLU A 150 -3.60 20.65 0.44
CA GLU A 150 -3.34 20.27 -0.96
C GLU A 150 -2.42 19.03 -1.11
N GLY A 151 -1.45 18.87 -0.23
CA GLY A 151 -0.55 17.72 -0.24
C GLY A 151 -1.22 16.36 0.01
N GLU A 152 -2.42 16.35 0.61
CA GLU A 152 -3.24 15.15 0.83
C GLU A 152 -4.19 14.84 -0.33
N GLN A 153 -4.15 15.62 -1.44
CA GLN A 153 -4.95 15.31 -2.62
C GLN A 153 -4.40 14.07 -3.33
N PRO A 154 -5.16 12.97 -3.42
CA PRO A 154 -4.71 11.79 -4.14
C PRO A 154 -4.73 12.03 -5.66
N ARG A 155 -3.80 11.43 -6.37
CA ARG A 155 -3.83 11.45 -7.84
C ARG A 155 -5.00 10.61 -8.39
N PHE A 156 -5.35 9.53 -7.69
CA PHE A 156 -6.52 8.69 -8.00
C PHE A 156 -7.21 8.26 -6.73
N THR A 157 -8.53 8.03 -6.83
CA THR A 157 -9.35 7.49 -5.75
C THR A 157 -10.06 6.22 -6.24
N ILE A 158 -10.02 5.18 -5.41
CA ILE A 158 -10.73 3.93 -5.65
C ILE A 158 -11.60 3.58 -4.44
N LYS A 159 -12.63 2.76 -4.64
CA LYS A 159 -13.56 2.32 -3.58
C LYS A 159 -13.34 0.86 -3.17
N THR A 160 -12.69 0.08 -4.01
CA THR A 160 -12.41 -1.34 -3.78
C THR A 160 -10.98 -1.67 -4.23
N PRO A 161 -10.35 -2.70 -3.67
CA PRO A 161 -9.02 -3.11 -4.10
C PRO A 161 -8.92 -3.37 -5.61
N LEU A 162 -9.87 -4.08 -6.20
CA LEU A 162 -9.85 -4.45 -7.62
C LEU A 162 -9.93 -3.24 -8.57
N ALA A 163 -10.50 -2.13 -8.14
CA ALA A 163 -10.55 -0.91 -8.96
C ALA A 163 -9.15 -0.33 -9.27
N LEU A 164 -8.11 -0.76 -8.55
CA LEU A 164 -6.72 -0.41 -8.88
C LEU A 164 -6.31 -0.91 -10.27
N LEU A 165 -6.82 -2.05 -10.72
CA LEU A 165 -6.46 -2.61 -12.02
C LEU A 165 -6.82 -1.68 -13.16
N ASP A 166 -7.97 -1.01 -13.11
CA ASP A 166 -8.39 -0.03 -14.12
C ASP A 166 -7.49 1.22 -14.11
N ILE A 167 -7.02 1.63 -12.93
CA ILE A 167 -6.06 2.74 -12.82
C ILE A 167 -4.72 2.36 -13.47
N LEU A 168 -4.23 1.14 -13.19
CA LEU A 168 -2.98 0.66 -13.78
C LEU A 168 -3.09 0.54 -15.30
N ASP A 169 -4.19 0.02 -15.83
CA ASP A 169 -4.41 -0.09 -17.28
C ASP A 169 -4.35 1.29 -17.96
N ARG A 170 -4.91 2.33 -17.33
CA ARG A 170 -4.83 3.72 -17.82
C ARG A 170 -3.40 4.28 -17.73
N LEU A 171 -2.68 4.01 -16.65
CA LEU A 171 -1.29 4.46 -16.48
C LEU A 171 -0.36 3.80 -17.50
N GLU A 172 -0.54 2.50 -17.75
CA GLU A 172 0.24 1.76 -18.75
C GLU A 172 0.01 2.25 -20.19
N GLN A 173 -1.15 2.84 -20.47
CA GLN A 173 -1.45 3.45 -21.77
C GLN A 173 -0.83 4.84 -21.93
N ASN A 174 -0.74 5.63 -20.84
CA ASN A 174 -0.44 7.07 -20.89
C ASN A 174 0.98 7.45 -20.45
N LEU A 175 1.77 6.54 -19.90
CA LEU A 175 3.20 6.72 -19.62
C LEU A 175 4.03 6.22 -20.80
#